data_28b1d7080f3874bcfd23f42a9d03cb48
#
_entry.id   28b1d7080f3874bcfd23f42a9d03cb48
#
_cell.length_a   1.000
_cell.length_b   1.000
_cell.length_c   1.000
_cell.angle_alpha   90.00
_cell.angle_beta   90.00
_cell.angle_gamma   90.00
#
_symmetry.space_group_name_H-M   'P 1'
#
loop_
_entity.id
_entity.type
_entity.pdbx_description
1 polymer ?
#
loop_
_entity_poly.entity_id
_entity_poly.type
_entity_poly.pdbx_seq_one_letter_code
_entity_poly.pdbx_strand_id
1 'polypeptide(L)'
;MKEFDYVIIGGGCAGLSLAYELEINHKLKNKSLAIIENRKEYKRDKTWSFWKVNNHNFEDCVIKSWNNFTINTNQSTHELNSIKFPYQSIDSGKFYKKINLKLSLNSNISFFKDLNEINSTNSVIFNSIFKGDLNKSEYWQHFQGIEIETTKNIFDDEIFNLMDFDCEQRE
;
A
#
# COMPACT_ATOMS: atom_id res chain seq x y z
N MET A 1 -30.39 5.17 -8.45
CA MET A 1 -29.01 5.10 -7.94
C MET A 1 -28.17 6.13 -8.68
N LYS A 2 -27.19 6.75 -7.98
CA LYS A 2 -26.31 7.75 -8.60
C LYS A 2 -25.34 7.06 -9.57
N GLU A 3 -25.06 7.69 -10.69
CA GLU A 3 -24.07 7.24 -11.69
C GLU A 3 -22.74 7.96 -11.47
N PHE A 4 -21.64 7.28 -11.82
CA PHE A 4 -20.29 7.81 -11.73
C PHE A 4 -19.50 7.50 -13.00
N ASP A 5 -18.62 8.43 -13.41
CA ASP A 5 -17.72 8.21 -14.54
C ASP A 5 -16.68 7.12 -14.25
N TYR A 6 -16.15 7.15 -13.02
CA TYR A 6 -15.13 6.21 -12.53
C TYR A 6 -15.58 5.52 -11.25
N VAL A 7 -15.27 4.24 -11.14
CA VAL A 7 -15.49 3.45 -9.94
C VAL A 7 -14.20 2.72 -9.57
N ILE A 8 -13.73 2.91 -8.35
CA ILE A 8 -12.60 2.16 -7.78
C ILE A 8 -13.16 1.18 -6.76
N ILE A 9 -12.95 -0.11 -6.98
CA ILE A 9 -13.34 -1.16 -6.04
C ILE A 9 -12.11 -1.53 -5.20
N GLY A 10 -12.18 -1.24 -3.91
CA GLY A 10 -11.11 -1.39 -2.93
C GLY A 10 -10.44 -0.07 -2.57
N GLY A 11 -10.62 0.37 -1.33
CA GLY A 11 -9.99 1.55 -0.72
C GLY A 11 -8.69 1.23 0.02
N GLY A 12 -7.90 0.27 -0.49
CA GLY A 12 -6.57 -0.04 0.00
C GLY A 12 -5.49 0.84 -0.61
N CYS A 13 -4.22 0.42 -0.49
CA CYS A 13 -3.07 1.16 -1.02
C CYS A 13 -3.23 1.48 -2.51
N ALA A 14 -3.52 0.48 -3.34
CA ALA A 14 -3.61 0.65 -4.79
C ALA A 14 -4.78 1.56 -5.21
N GLY A 15 -5.98 1.28 -4.69
CA GLY A 15 -7.18 2.06 -5.05
C GLY A 15 -7.10 3.51 -4.59
N LEU A 16 -6.63 3.76 -3.37
CA LEU A 16 -6.48 5.12 -2.85
C LEU A 16 -5.33 5.88 -3.53
N SER A 17 -4.23 5.21 -3.88
CA SER A 17 -3.15 5.84 -4.66
C SER A 17 -3.67 6.28 -6.03
N LEU A 18 -4.44 5.42 -6.72
CA LEU A 18 -5.05 5.79 -8.00
C LEU A 18 -5.99 6.98 -7.85
N ALA A 19 -6.88 6.97 -6.85
CA ALA A 19 -7.79 8.08 -6.60
C ALA A 19 -7.05 9.40 -6.35
N TYR A 20 -5.98 9.34 -5.54
CA TYR A 20 -5.14 10.49 -5.24
C TYR A 20 -4.45 11.03 -6.49
N GLU A 21 -3.84 10.16 -7.31
CA GLU A 21 -3.19 10.55 -8.56
C GLU A 21 -4.19 11.14 -9.58
N LEU A 22 -5.38 10.59 -9.69
CA LEU A 22 -6.42 11.16 -10.54
C LEU A 22 -6.80 12.57 -10.09
N GLU A 23 -6.91 12.80 -8.79
CA GLU A 23 -7.27 14.10 -8.22
C GLU A 23 -6.16 15.14 -8.40
N ILE A 24 -4.91 14.83 -8.02
CA ILE A 24 -3.81 15.82 -8.08
C ILE A 24 -3.40 16.16 -9.52
N ASN A 25 -3.63 15.24 -10.46
CA ASN A 25 -3.37 15.46 -11.89
C ASN A 25 -4.60 16.01 -12.64
N HIS A 26 -5.62 16.49 -11.90
CA HIS A 26 -6.83 17.11 -12.45
C HIS A 26 -7.61 16.22 -13.44
N LYS A 27 -7.47 14.89 -13.33
CA LYS A 27 -8.19 13.92 -14.19
C LYS A 27 -9.67 13.79 -13.82
N LEU A 28 -10.07 14.30 -12.65
CA LEU A 28 -11.45 14.35 -12.18
C LEU A 28 -12.15 15.67 -12.49
N LYS A 29 -11.56 16.54 -13.32
CA LYS A 29 -12.23 17.77 -13.77
C LYS A 29 -13.44 17.38 -14.62
N ASN A 30 -14.65 17.77 -14.16
CA ASN A 30 -15.94 17.42 -14.76
C ASN A 30 -16.20 15.89 -14.81
N LYS A 31 -15.58 15.14 -13.94
CA LYS A 31 -15.76 13.70 -13.80
C LYS A 31 -16.05 13.36 -12.34
N SER A 32 -16.89 12.35 -12.15
CA SER A 32 -17.25 11.83 -10.83
C SER A 32 -16.55 10.50 -10.54
N LEU A 33 -16.17 10.30 -9.28
CA LEU A 33 -15.50 9.10 -8.81
C LEU A 33 -16.25 8.50 -7.62
N ALA A 34 -16.58 7.21 -7.70
CA ALA A 34 -16.99 6.42 -6.55
C ALA A 34 -15.83 5.52 -6.09
N ILE A 35 -15.61 5.47 -4.78
CA ILE A 35 -14.67 4.54 -4.15
C ILE A 35 -15.49 3.58 -3.28
N ILE A 36 -15.40 2.29 -3.58
CA ILE A 36 -16.13 1.24 -2.88
C ILE A 36 -15.19 0.60 -1.87
N GLU A 37 -15.45 0.81 -0.59
CA GLU A 37 -14.65 0.27 0.51
C GLU A 37 -15.54 -0.03 1.71
N ASN A 38 -15.58 -1.27 2.09
CA ASN A 38 -16.43 -1.73 3.19
C ASN A 38 -15.78 -1.53 4.59
N ARG A 39 -14.50 -1.16 4.64
CA ARG A 39 -13.76 -0.88 5.87
C ARG A 39 -14.44 0.22 6.67
N LYS A 40 -14.61 -0.01 7.97
CA LYS A 40 -15.26 0.97 8.86
C LYS A 40 -14.34 2.14 9.21
N GLU A 41 -13.04 1.88 9.29
CA GLU A 41 -12.06 2.83 9.78
C GLU A 41 -10.69 2.59 9.13
N TYR A 42 -9.99 3.67 8.84
CA TYR A 42 -8.61 3.66 8.37
C TYR A 42 -7.67 3.87 9.56
N LYS A 43 -6.86 2.85 9.85
CA LYS A 43 -5.89 2.86 10.96
C LYS A 43 -4.47 2.63 10.44
N ARG A 44 -3.48 2.79 11.32
CA ARG A 44 -2.12 2.31 11.07
C ARG A 44 -2.10 0.79 11.25
N ASP A 45 -2.65 0.08 10.28
CA ASP A 45 -2.85 -1.38 10.30
C ASP A 45 -2.03 -2.13 9.24
N LYS A 46 -1.23 -1.40 8.47
CA LYS A 46 -0.38 -1.93 7.40
C LYS A 46 0.97 -1.24 7.41
N THR A 47 2.00 -1.99 7.05
CA THR A 47 3.32 -1.47 6.70
C THR A 47 3.57 -1.83 5.25
N TRP A 48 3.82 -0.84 4.42
CA TRP A 48 4.19 -1.04 3.04
C TRP A 48 5.63 -0.61 2.84
N SER A 49 6.40 -1.51 2.25
CA SER A 49 7.80 -1.26 1.96
C SER A 49 8.10 -1.57 0.50
N PHE A 50 8.96 -0.76 -0.11
CA PHE A 50 9.29 -0.87 -1.52
C PHE A 50 10.62 -0.21 -1.84
N TRP A 51 11.20 -0.57 -2.98
CA TRP A 51 12.36 0.12 -3.54
C TRP A 51 11.91 1.43 -4.20
N LYS A 52 12.47 2.55 -3.76
CA LYS A 52 12.19 3.86 -4.36
C LYS A 52 12.88 3.97 -5.72
N VAL A 53 12.21 3.52 -6.76
CA VAL A 53 12.72 3.62 -8.14
C VAL A 53 12.50 5.01 -8.72
N ASN A 54 11.39 5.67 -8.34
CA ASN A 54 11.02 7.01 -8.76
C ASN A 54 10.59 7.87 -7.56
N ASN A 55 10.57 9.19 -7.74
CA ASN A 55 9.91 10.07 -6.78
C ASN A 55 8.41 9.79 -6.76
N HIS A 56 7.81 9.89 -5.58
CA HIS A 56 6.38 9.64 -5.39
C HIS A 56 5.77 10.69 -4.46
N ASN A 57 4.46 10.80 -4.50
CA ASN A 57 3.72 11.84 -3.77
C ASN A 57 3.52 11.52 -2.26
N PHE A 58 4.17 10.48 -1.74
CA PHE A 58 4.02 9.98 -0.36
C PHE A 58 5.32 10.05 0.44
N GLU A 59 6.27 10.90 0.06
CA GLU A 59 7.55 11.06 0.77
C GLU A 59 7.35 11.48 2.25
N ASP A 60 6.35 12.29 2.51
CA ASP A 60 5.96 12.73 3.86
C ASP A 60 5.31 11.62 4.71
N CYS A 61 4.97 10.49 4.10
CA CYS A 61 4.47 9.30 4.78
C CYS A 61 5.57 8.28 5.09
N VAL A 62 6.79 8.50 4.57
CA VAL A 62 7.93 7.59 4.80
C VAL A 62 8.30 7.60 6.29
N ILE A 63 8.47 6.42 6.86
CA ILE A 63 8.93 6.22 8.24
C ILE A 63 10.46 6.17 8.26
N LYS A 64 11.02 5.33 7.39
CA LYS A 64 12.45 5.09 7.29
C LYS A 64 12.82 4.77 5.84
N SER A 65 14.05 5.09 5.48
CA SER A 65 14.64 4.78 4.19
C SER A 65 16.03 4.20 4.44
N TRP A 66 16.32 3.04 3.85
CA TRP A 66 17.59 2.35 4.00
C TRP A 66 18.32 2.25 2.66
N ASN A 67 19.59 2.58 2.69
CA ASN A 67 20.50 2.31 1.58
C ASN A 67 21.21 0.96 1.74
N ASN A 68 21.40 0.52 2.98
CA ASN A 68 22.10 -0.70 3.31
C ASN A 68 21.11 -1.77 3.73
N PHE A 69 21.31 -2.99 3.26
CA PHE A 69 20.50 -4.12 3.65
C PHE A 69 21.30 -5.41 3.67
N THR A 70 20.81 -6.39 4.40
CA THR A 70 21.43 -7.71 4.51
C THR A 70 20.53 -8.80 3.98
N ILE A 71 21.17 -9.86 3.47
CA ILE A 71 20.56 -11.15 3.20
C ILE A 71 21.39 -12.20 3.93
N ASN A 72 20.76 -12.90 4.85
CA ASN A 72 21.39 -13.97 5.61
C ASN A 72 21.11 -15.32 4.99
N THR A 73 22.14 -16.16 4.94
CA THR A 73 22.04 -17.57 4.56
C THR A 73 22.73 -18.41 5.62
N ASN A 74 22.52 -19.71 5.61
CA ASN A 74 23.22 -20.65 6.51
C ASN A 74 24.75 -20.68 6.36
N GLN A 75 25.30 -20.02 5.33
CA GLN A 75 26.75 -19.99 5.06
C GLN A 75 27.35 -18.60 5.33
N SER A 76 26.61 -17.54 5.14
CA SER A 76 27.13 -16.17 5.24
C SER A 76 26.03 -15.12 5.31
N THR A 77 26.37 -13.96 5.87
CA THR A 77 25.61 -12.73 5.76
C THR A 77 26.17 -11.89 4.59
N HIS A 78 25.32 -11.52 3.67
CA HIS A 78 25.66 -10.64 2.57
C HIS A 78 25.16 -9.23 2.86
N GLU A 79 26.11 -8.29 2.97
CA GLU A 79 25.81 -6.87 3.09
C GLU A 79 25.77 -6.25 1.69
N LEU A 80 24.69 -5.56 1.39
CA LEU A 80 24.39 -4.98 0.09
C LEU A 80 24.01 -3.50 0.24
N ASN A 81 24.26 -2.74 -0.81
CA ASN A 81 23.97 -1.30 -0.83
C ASN A 81 23.20 -0.90 -2.08
N SER A 82 22.20 -0.05 -1.92
CA SER A 82 21.39 0.50 -3.01
C SER A 82 21.11 1.99 -2.81
N ILE A 83 22.12 2.82 -3.01
CA ILE A 83 22.00 4.28 -2.90
C ILE A 83 21.03 4.84 -3.93
N LYS A 84 21.07 4.32 -5.17
CA LYS A 84 20.22 4.80 -6.26
C LYS A 84 18.74 4.48 -6.04
N PHE A 85 18.45 3.36 -5.42
CA PHE A 85 17.10 2.87 -5.17
C PHE A 85 16.99 2.43 -3.71
N PRO A 86 16.90 3.37 -2.76
CA PRO A 86 16.77 3.01 -1.35
C PRO A 86 15.48 2.22 -1.08
N TYR A 87 15.52 1.36 -0.09
CA TYR A 87 14.33 0.66 0.40
C TYR A 87 13.60 1.55 1.39
N GLN A 88 12.31 1.79 1.16
CA GLN A 88 11.51 2.70 1.99
C GLN A 88 10.34 1.98 2.63
N SER A 89 9.97 2.41 3.82
CA SER A 89 8.77 1.97 4.53
C SER A 89 7.82 3.15 4.76
N ILE A 90 6.54 2.95 4.48
CA ILE A 90 5.47 3.97 4.60
C ILE A 90 4.55 3.64 5.78
N ASP A 91 4.21 4.67 6.55
CA ASP A 91 3.15 4.66 7.56
C ASP A 91 1.77 4.69 6.90
N SER A 92 0.99 3.62 7.06
CA SER A 92 -0.34 3.54 6.48
C SER A 92 -1.31 4.57 7.07
N GLY A 93 -1.17 4.91 8.33
CA GLY A 93 -2.01 5.93 8.97
C GLY A 93 -1.79 7.32 8.39
N LYS A 94 -0.52 7.72 8.19
CA LYS A 94 -0.17 8.97 7.51
C LYS A 94 -0.66 8.98 6.06
N PHE A 95 -0.47 7.87 5.34
CA PHE A 95 -0.94 7.68 3.97
C PHE A 95 -2.45 7.86 3.86
N TYR A 96 -3.23 7.15 4.67
CA TYR A 96 -4.68 7.27 4.67
C TYR A 96 -5.15 8.68 5.02
N LYS A 97 -4.56 9.29 6.04
CA LYS A 97 -4.90 10.65 6.46
C LYS A 97 -4.66 11.65 5.32
N LYS A 98 -3.49 11.60 4.68
CA LYS A 98 -3.14 12.47 3.56
C LYS A 98 -4.14 12.37 2.42
N ILE A 99 -4.44 11.15 1.99
CA ILE A 99 -5.35 10.92 0.87
C ILE A 99 -6.76 11.34 1.21
N ASN A 100 -7.29 10.91 2.36
CA ASN A 100 -8.65 11.26 2.76
C ASN A 100 -8.84 12.77 2.88
N LEU A 101 -7.87 13.50 3.42
CA LEU A 101 -7.91 14.96 3.45
C LEU A 101 -7.96 15.56 2.05
N LYS A 102 -7.17 15.06 1.12
CA LYS A 102 -7.17 15.57 -0.26
C LYS A 102 -8.48 15.25 -0.99
N LEU A 103 -8.93 14.01 -0.92
CA LEU A 103 -10.13 13.57 -1.64
C LEU A 103 -11.42 14.18 -1.10
N SER A 104 -11.50 14.46 0.22
CA SER A 104 -12.67 15.10 0.84
C SER A 104 -12.92 16.54 0.37
N LEU A 105 -11.94 17.20 -0.21
CA LEU A 105 -12.08 18.55 -0.76
C LEU A 105 -12.79 18.58 -2.13
N ASN A 106 -12.94 17.44 -2.79
CA ASN A 106 -13.59 17.35 -4.09
C ASN A 106 -14.98 16.72 -3.95
N SER A 107 -16.02 17.52 -4.15
CA SER A 107 -17.43 17.08 -4.07
C SER A 107 -17.84 16.06 -5.13
N ASN A 108 -17.03 15.86 -6.18
CA ASN A 108 -17.25 14.86 -7.21
C ASN A 108 -16.78 13.45 -6.79
N ILE A 109 -16.11 13.33 -5.63
CA ILE A 109 -15.66 12.06 -5.07
C ILE A 109 -16.60 11.62 -3.96
N SER A 110 -17.02 10.37 -4.01
CA SER A 110 -17.90 9.78 -2.99
C SER A 110 -17.42 8.39 -2.60
N PHE A 111 -17.56 8.06 -1.30
CA PHE A 111 -17.24 6.74 -0.77
C PHE A 111 -18.52 5.96 -0.48
N PHE A 112 -18.51 4.68 -0.81
CA PHE A 112 -19.61 3.75 -0.59
C PHE A 112 -19.08 2.46 0.03
N LYS A 113 -19.95 1.73 0.72
CA LYS A 113 -19.60 0.44 1.34
C LYS A 113 -19.76 -0.72 0.37
N ASP A 114 -20.73 -0.62 -0.51
CA ASP A 114 -21.09 -1.66 -1.46
C ASP A 114 -21.31 -1.10 -2.86
N LEU A 115 -20.94 -1.88 -3.87
CA LEU A 115 -21.14 -1.53 -5.28
C LEU A 115 -22.65 -1.40 -5.64
N ASN A 116 -23.50 -2.12 -4.93
CA ASN A 116 -24.96 -2.08 -5.11
C ASN A 116 -25.59 -0.73 -4.70
N GLU A 117 -24.84 0.17 -4.05
CA GLU A 117 -25.34 1.50 -3.69
C GLU A 117 -25.34 2.47 -4.87
N ILE A 118 -24.66 2.14 -5.96
CA ILE A 118 -24.50 2.98 -7.14
C ILE A 118 -24.95 2.27 -8.43
N ASN A 119 -25.18 3.03 -9.49
CA ASN A 119 -25.30 2.49 -10.86
C ASN A 119 -23.93 2.61 -11.55
N SER A 120 -23.29 1.48 -11.79
CA SER A 120 -21.95 1.41 -12.41
C SER A 120 -21.98 0.92 -13.88
N THR A 121 -23.16 0.85 -14.52
CA THR A 121 -23.33 0.27 -15.85
C THR A 121 -22.49 0.96 -16.93
N ASN A 122 -22.35 2.29 -16.83
CA ASN A 122 -21.59 3.10 -17.80
C ASN A 122 -20.24 3.59 -17.24
N SER A 123 -19.80 3.07 -16.09
CA SER A 123 -18.59 3.52 -15.43
C SER A 123 -17.35 2.81 -15.95
N VAL A 124 -16.21 3.51 -15.95
CA VAL A 124 -14.90 2.85 -16.04
C VAL A 124 -14.55 2.31 -14.66
N ILE A 125 -14.40 0.99 -14.55
CA ILE A 125 -14.18 0.31 -13.27
C ILE A 125 -12.72 -0.09 -13.12
N PHE A 126 -12.10 0.34 -12.00
CA PHE A 126 -10.78 -0.10 -11.53
C PHE A 126 -10.97 -1.02 -10.33
N ASN A 127 -10.62 -2.29 -10.49
CA ASN A 127 -10.76 -3.26 -9.41
C ASN A 127 -9.40 -3.58 -8.78
N SER A 128 -9.20 -3.14 -7.54
CA SER A 128 -7.99 -3.43 -6.76
C SER A 128 -8.15 -4.59 -5.78
N ILE A 129 -9.30 -5.28 -5.84
CA ILE A 129 -9.56 -6.47 -5.02
C ILE A 129 -9.28 -7.71 -5.86
N PHE A 130 -8.43 -8.59 -5.30
CA PHE A 130 -8.19 -9.88 -5.93
C PHE A 130 -9.47 -10.74 -5.96
N LYS A 131 -9.81 -11.24 -7.15
CA LYS A 131 -10.99 -12.10 -7.38
C LYS A 131 -10.63 -13.49 -7.90
N GLY A 132 -9.33 -13.86 -7.88
CA GLY A 132 -8.88 -15.16 -8.32
C GLY A 132 -9.30 -16.29 -7.37
N ASP A 133 -9.35 -17.50 -7.91
CA ASP A 133 -9.53 -18.72 -7.12
C ASP A 133 -8.19 -19.08 -6.48
N LEU A 134 -8.08 -18.82 -5.19
CA LEU A 134 -6.87 -19.09 -4.41
C LEU A 134 -6.51 -20.58 -4.42
N ASN A 135 -7.48 -21.49 -4.57
CA ASN A 135 -7.24 -22.93 -4.59
C ASN A 135 -6.51 -23.40 -5.86
N LYS A 136 -6.41 -22.55 -6.88
CA LYS A 136 -5.68 -22.83 -8.12
C LYS A 136 -4.24 -22.34 -8.12
N SER A 137 -3.78 -21.75 -7.02
CA SER A 137 -2.38 -21.33 -6.91
C SER A 137 -1.47 -22.53 -6.69
N GLU A 138 -0.46 -22.68 -7.54
CA GLU A 138 0.57 -23.72 -7.39
C GLU A 138 1.55 -23.39 -6.27
N TYR A 139 1.74 -22.09 -5.99
CA TYR A 139 2.67 -21.59 -4.98
C TYR A 139 1.98 -20.60 -4.06
N TRP A 140 2.30 -20.70 -2.77
CA TRP A 140 1.80 -19.84 -1.72
C TRP A 140 2.97 -19.16 -1.01
N GLN A 141 2.82 -17.87 -0.78
CA GLN A 141 3.72 -17.14 0.09
C GLN A 141 2.91 -16.62 1.29
N HIS A 142 3.15 -17.21 2.46
CA HIS A 142 2.50 -16.82 3.70
C HIS A 142 3.44 -15.94 4.51
N PHE A 143 2.92 -14.81 4.96
CA PHE A 143 3.63 -13.92 5.86
C PHE A 143 2.88 -13.78 7.17
N GLN A 144 3.62 -13.88 8.25
CA GLN A 144 3.19 -13.45 9.55
C GLN A 144 4.27 -12.54 10.12
N GLY A 145 3.89 -11.34 10.55
CA GLY A 145 4.79 -10.37 11.14
C GLY A 145 4.34 -9.99 12.54
N ILE A 146 5.32 -9.62 13.36
CA ILE A 146 5.10 -9.00 14.65
C ILE A 146 5.84 -7.66 14.67
N GLU A 147 5.25 -6.66 15.30
CA GLU A 147 5.91 -5.40 15.61
C GLU A 147 6.29 -5.45 17.09
N ILE A 148 7.57 -5.23 17.38
CA ILE A 148 8.09 -5.25 18.75
C ILE A 148 8.73 -3.91 19.08
N GLU A 149 8.57 -3.48 20.32
CA GLU A 149 9.26 -2.33 20.88
C GLU A 149 10.25 -2.83 21.95
N THR A 150 11.49 -2.36 21.89
CA THR A 150 12.53 -2.79 22.82
C THR A 150 12.92 -1.66 23.77
N THR A 151 13.21 -2.00 25.02
CA THR A 151 13.61 -1.04 26.05
C THR A 151 15.05 -0.53 25.88
N LYS A 152 15.82 -1.18 25.04
CA LYS A 152 17.20 -0.81 24.70
C LYS A 152 17.34 -0.84 23.19
N ASN A 153 18.21 0.01 22.65
CA ASN A 153 18.57 -0.07 21.23
C ASN A 153 19.44 -1.32 21.01
N ILE A 154 18.83 -2.38 20.47
CA ILE A 154 19.48 -3.66 20.17
C ILE A 154 19.56 -3.95 18.67
N PHE A 155 18.91 -3.13 17.86
CA PHE A 155 18.92 -3.25 16.41
C PHE A 155 19.75 -2.12 15.81
N ASP A 156 20.51 -2.43 14.76
CA ASP A 156 21.08 -1.41 13.90
C ASP A 156 19.98 -0.87 12.98
N ASP A 157 19.56 0.36 13.21
CA ASP A 157 18.47 0.96 12.45
C ASP A 157 18.92 1.54 11.09
N GLU A 158 20.22 1.53 10.79
CA GLU A 158 20.79 1.93 9.51
C GLU A 158 20.86 0.77 8.51
N ILE A 159 20.68 -0.46 8.97
CA ILE A 159 20.72 -1.67 8.14
C ILE A 159 19.35 -2.35 8.18
N PHE A 160 18.80 -2.63 7.01
CA PHE A 160 17.57 -3.39 6.87
C PHE A 160 17.89 -4.86 6.59
N ASN A 161 17.44 -5.78 7.45
CA ASN A 161 17.53 -7.21 7.16
C ASN A 161 16.37 -7.59 6.22
N LEU A 162 16.70 -7.69 4.93
CA LEU A 162 15.70 -7.91 3.88
C LEU A 162 15.18 -9.35 3.90
N MET A 163 16.09 -10.31 4.07
CA MET A 163 15.78 -11.73 4.11
C MET A 163 16.73 -12.45 5.06
N ASP A 164 16.17 -13.36 5.82
CA ASP A 164 16.93 -14.28 6.67
C ASP A 164 16.53 -15.71 6.32
N PHE A 165 17.45 -16.42 5.64
CA PHE A 165 17.30 -17.83 5.28
C PHE A 165 18.06 -18.76 6.23
N ASP A 166 18.72 -18.19 7.27
CA ASP A 166 19.37 -18.96 8.35
C ASP A 166 18.34 -19.30 9.43
N CYS A 167 17.31 -20.01 9.03
CA CYS A 167 16.25 -20.49 9.91
C CYS A 167 15.85 -21.90 9.52
N GLU A 168 15.31 -22.66 10.47
CA GLU A 168 14.78 -23.99 10.19
C GLU A 168 13.67 -23.92 9.15
N GLN A 169 13.91 -24.52 8.00
CA GLN A 169 12.91 -24.72 6.96
C GLN A 169 12.17 -26.03 7.27
N ARG A 170 10.88 -25.96 7.57
CA ARG A 170 10.04 -27.17 7.64
C ARG A 170 9.57 -27.51 6.22
N GLU A 171 9.81 -28.76 5.83
CA GLU A 171 9.27 -29.35 4.61
C GLU A 171 7.74 -29.41 4.62
#